data_8eb602e9802c743483c1bb3b89b066a6
#
_entry.id   8eb602e9802c743483c1bb3b89b066a6
#
_cell.length_a   1.000
_cell.length_b   1.000
_cell.length_c   1.000
_cell.angle_alpha   90.00
_cell.angle_beta   90.00
_cell.angle_gamma   90.00
#
_symmetry.space_group_name_H-M   'P 1'
#
loop_
_entity.id
_entity.type
_entity.pdbx_description
1 polymer ?
#
loop_
_entity_poly.entity_id
_entity_poly.type
_entity_poly.pdbx_seq_one_letter_code
_entity_poly.pdbx_strand_id
1 'polypeptide(L)'
;MPKGIYITGTVPGSGKSVVVLGMMEMLSGHGRKTGFFRPVSYPGENGDPLIRLLSTRYAIEGEADQMYGCPLEEARSFIAEGRLNELYSRILEKYKSLESRCDFVVCAGTDATAVTNVFEFEFNIEMANHLGIPLVPVVKGDGRNIRDIAEAIKVLEKSILDN
;
A
#
# COMPACT_ATOMS: atom_id res chain seq x y z
N MET A 1 9.79 -8.32 15.45
CA MET A 1 10.11 -7.83 14.10
C MET A 1 8.79 -7.52 13.39
N PRO A 2 8.69 -6.44 12.60
CA PRO A 2 7.48 -6.18 11.82
C PRO A 2 7.21 -7.34 10.86
N LYS A 3 5.95 -7.76 10.79
CA LYS A 3 5.51 -8.86 9.93
C LYS A 3 5.03 -8.39 8.56
N GLY A 4 5.46 -7.23 8.12
CA GLY A 4 5.04 -6.69 6.83
C GLY A 4 5.91 -5.54 6.34
N ILE A 5 5.61 -5.09 5.13
CA ILE A 5 6.23 -3.96 4.46
C ILE A 5 5.16 -3.17 3.70
N TYR A 6 5.25 -1.86 3.74
CA TYR A 6 4.33 -0.95 3.05
C TYR A 6 5.01 -0.33 1.83
N ILE A 7 4.58 -0.69 0.63
CA ILE A 7 5.15 -0.21 -0.63
C ILE A 7 4.22 0.85 -1.20
N THR A 8 4.70 2.08 -1.35
CA THR A 8 3.93 3.18 -1.94
C THR A 8 4.67 3.86 -3.08
N GLY A 9 3.92 4.39 -4.05
CA GLY A 9 4.48 5.25 -5.09
C GLY A 9 4.51 6.70 -4.62
N THR A 10 5.50 7.45 -5.07
CA THR A 10 5.57 8.91 -4.81
C THR A 10 4.71 9.70 -5.78
N VAL A 11 4.43 9.11 -6.93
CA VAL A 11 3.55 9.65 -7.98
C VAL A 11 2.87 8.48 -8.71
N PRO A 12 1.72 8.70 -9.36
CA PRO A 12 1.11 7.71 -10.23
C PRO A 12 2.09 7.22 -11.30
N GLY A 13 2.09 5.90 -11.55
CA GLY A 13 3.00 5.31 -12.53
C GLY A 13 4.47 5.23 -12.08
N SER A 14 4.76 5.29 -10.78
CA SER A 14 6.12 5.13 -10.22
C SER A 14 6.72 3.73 -10.41
N GLY A 15 5.93 2.74 -10.80
CA GLY A 15 6.36 1.34 -10.89
C GLY A 15 6.07 0.52 -9.64
N LYS A 16 5.33 1.07 -8.67
CA LYS A 16 4.98 0.39 -7.41
C LYS A 16 4.48 -1.04 -7.60
N SER A 17 3.57 -1.27 -8.55
CA SER A 17 3.01 -2.60 -8.80
C SER A 17 4.07 -3.62 -9.23
N VAL A 18 5.11 -3.19 -9.95
CA VAL A 18 6.23 -4.06 -10.35
C VAL A 18 7.06 -4.45 -9.13
N VAL A 19 7.32 -3.48 -8.22
CA VAL A 19 8.03 -3.74 -6.96
C VAL A 19 7.24 -4.70 -6.07
N VAL A 20 5.91 -4.50 -5.97
CA VAL A 20 5.02 -5.42 -5.25
C VAL A 20 5.08 -6.83 -5.82
N LEU A 21 4.99 -6.98 -7.15
CA LEU A 21 5.09 -8.28 -7.82
C LEU A 21 6.43 -8.95 -7.55
N GLY A 22 7.54 -8.21 -7.66
CA GLY A 22 8.88 -8.73 -7.36
C GLY A 22 9.03 -9.19 -5.91
N MET A 23 8.46 -8.45 -4.96
CA MET A 23 8.46 -8.84 -3.54
C MET A 23 7.62 -10.09 -3.30
N MET A 24 6.44 -10.19 -3.91
CA MET A 24 5.59 -11.38 -3.81
C MET A 24 6.27 -12.62 -4.41
N GLU A 25 6.93 -12.49 -5.56
CA GLU A 25 7.69 -13.58 -6.19
C GLU A 25 8.81 -14.08 -5.26
N MET A 26 9.58 -13.16 -4.69
CA MET A 26 10.67 -13.48 -3.77
C MET A 26 10.17 -14.21 -2.51
N LEU A 27 9.08 -13.75 -1.90
CA LEU A 27 8.54 -14.32 -0.66
C LEU A 27 7.87 -15.67 -0.90
N SER A 28 7.12 -15.82 -1.99
CA SER A 28 6.42 -17.08 -2.34
C SER A 28 7.39 -18.23 -2.60
N GLY A 29 8.58 -17.95 -3.15
CA GLY A 29 9.62 -18.94 -3.39
C GLY A 29 10.24 -19.55 -2.11
N HIS A 30 9.98 -18.98 -0.93
CA HIS A 30 10.56 -19.43 0.34
C HIS A 30 9.60 -20.24 1.23
N GLY A 31 8.45 -20.66 0.71
CA GLY A 31 7.47 -21.48 1.46
C GLY A 31 6.81 -20.77 2.65
N ARG A 32 6.84 -19.44 2.68
CA ARG A 32 6.20 -18.64 3.73
C ARG A 32 4.73 -18.40 3.41
N LYS A 33 3.90 -18.36 4.43
CA LYS A 33 2.52 -17.89 4.34
C LYS A 33 2.52 -16.39 4.12
N THR A 34 2.48 -15.96 2.85
CA THR A 34 2.54 -14.55 2.48
C THR A 34 1.14 -14.02 2.24
N GLY A 35 0.77 -12.94 2.93
CA GLY A 35 -0.43 -12.17 2.72
C GLY A 35 -0.16 -10.96 1.80
N PHE A 36 -1.21 -10.51 1.13
CA PHE A 36 -1.22 -9.26 0.39
C PHE A 36 -2.35 -8.38 0.89
N PHE A 37 -2.08 -7.08 1.07
CA PHE A 37 -3.07 -6.14 1.58
C PHE A 37 -3.04 -4.81 0.83
N ARG A 38 -4.22 -4.24 0.61
CA ARG A 38 -4.40 -2.87 0.13
C ARG A 38 -5.23 -2.08 1.14
N PRO A 39 -4.74 -0.97 1.69
CA PRO A 39 -5.54 -0.11 2.57
C PRO A 39 -6.84 0.34 1.91
N VAL A 40 -6.75 0.80 0.67
CA VAL A 40 -7.91 1.20 -0.14
C VAL A 40 -7.89 0.44 -1.46
N SER A 41 -8.96 -0.27 -1.77
CA SER A 41 -9.12 -1.01 -3.01
C SER A 41 -9.82 -0.20 -4.09
N TYR A 42 -9.52 -0.52 -5.34
CA TYR A 42 -10.19 0.03 -6.54
C TYR A 42 -11.13 -1.03 -7.10
N PRO A 43 -12.40 -1.04 -6.73
CA PRO A 43 -13.34 -1.99 -7.30
C PRO A 43 -13.64 -1.58 -8.74
N GLY A 44 -12.98 -2.23 -9.72
CA GLY A 44 -13.49 -2.28 -11.09
C GLY A 44 -14.66 -3.27 -11.19
N GLU A 45 -15.26 -3.41 -12.36
CA GLU A 45 -16.37 -4.38 -12.59
C GLU A 45 -16.04 -5.81 -12.12
N ASN A 46 -14.78 -6.18 -12.09
CA ASN A 46 -14.28 -7.51 -11.68
C ASN A 46 -13.41 -7.48 -10.41
N GLY A 47 -13.59 -6.51 -9.52
CA GLY A 47 -12.77 -6.32 -8.32
C GLY A 47 -11.44 -5.61 -8.58
N ASP A 48 -10.61 -5.51 -7.53
CA ASP A 48 -9.31 -4.85 -7.62
C ASP A 48 -8.33 -5.63 -8.53
N PRO A 49 -7.81 -5.02 -9.61
CA PRO A 49 -6.97 -5.73 -10.59
C PRO A 49 -5.70 -6.32 -9.99
N LEU A 50 -5.08 -5.63 -9.01
CA LEU A 50 -3.85 -6.09 -8.39
C LEU A 50 -4.12 -7.26 -7.44
N ILE A 51 -5.17 -7.20 -6.64
CA ILE A 51 -5.61 -8.31 -5.79
C ILE A 51 -5.88 -9.53 -6.65
N ARG A 52 -6.65 -9.37 -7.73
CA ARG A 52 -6.99 -10.47 -8.65
C ARG A 52 -5.75 -11.09 -9.30
N LEU A 53 -4.82 -10.25 -9.79
CA LEU A 53 -3.58 -10.72 -10.39
C LEU A 53 -2.77 -11.56 -9.40
N LEU A 54 -2.58 -11.04 -8.19
CA LEU A 54 -1.79 -11.70 -7.16
C LEU A 54 -2.45 -13.00 -6.67
N SER A 55 -3.77 -12.99 -6.46
CA SER A 55 -4.52 -14.19 -6.04
C SER A 55 -4.52 -15.29 -7.12
N THR A 56 -4.42 -14.91 -8.39
CA THR A 56 -4.30 -15.90 -9.49
C THR A 56 -2.89 -16.46 -9.61
N ARG A 57 -1.87 -15.64 -9.35
CA ARG A 57 -0.46 -15.99 -9.55
C ARG A 57 0.15 -16.73 -8.36
N TYR A 58 -0.26 -16.39 -7.14
CA TYR A 58 0.35 -16.86 -5.90
C TYR A 58 -0.69 -17.51 -4.99
N ALA A 59 -0.27 -18.51 -4.20
CA ALA A 59 -1.06 -19.03 -3.10
C ALA A 59 -1.04 -18.05 -1.92
N ILE A 60 -1.92 -17.03 -1.95
CA ILE A 60 -2.00 -15.99 -0.93
C ILE A 60 -2.99 -16.42 0.14
N GLU A 61 -2.66 -16.16 1.42
CA GLU A 61 -3.57 -16.36 2.53
C GLU A 61 -4.71 -15.33 2.51
N GLY A 62 -5.94 -15.79 2.67
CA GLY A 62 -7.15 -15.00 2.76
C GLY A 62 -7.99 -14.92 1.48
N GLU A 63 -9.26 -14.61 1.66
CA GLU A 63 -10.20 -14.32 0.58
C GLU A 63 -9.98 -12.90 0.04
N ALA A 64 -10.43 -12.62 -1.18
CA ALA A 64 -10.22 -11.33 -1.84
C ALA A 64 -10.78 -10.13 -1.05
N ASP A 65 -11.89 -10.30 -0.34
CA ASP A 65 -12.51 -9.29 0.52
C ASP A 65 -11.73 -9.02 1.82
N GLN A 66 -10.82 -9.92 2.19
CA GLN A 66 -9.93 -9.81 3.34
C GLN A 66 -8.59 -9.14 2.96
N MET A 67 -8.31 -8.99 1.66
CA MET A 67 -7.07 -8.41 1.14
C MET A 67 -7.12 -6.88 1.00
N TYR A 68 -8.20 -6.23 1.45
CA TYR A 68 -8.27 -4.77 1.46
C TYR A 68 -9.01 -4.24 2.69
N GLY A 69 -8.67 -3.01 3.08
CA GLY A 69 -9.26 -2.33 4.24
C GLY A 69 -10.63 -1.74 3.92
N CYS A 70 -10.70 -0.92 2.87
CA CYS A 70 -11.87 -0.15 2.52
C CYS A 70 -11.98 0.03 1.00
N PRO A 71 -13.19 0.01 0.41
CA PRO A 71 -13.40 0.44 -0.97
C PRO A 71 -13.12 1.93 -1.15
N LEU A 72 -12.65 2.35 -2.33
CA LEU A 72 -12.28 3.73 -2.63
C LEU A 72 -13.41 4.73 -2.35
N GLU A 73 -14.63 4.46 -2.77
CA GLU A 73 -15.77 5.37 -2.58
C GLU A 73 -16.09 5.59 -1.10
N GLU A 74 -16.00 4.53 -0.31
CA GLU A 74 -16.20 4.62 1.13
C GLU A 74 -15.04 5.39 1.81
N ALA A 75 -13.79 5.14 1.40
CA ALA A 75 -12.64 5.91 1.89
C ALA A 75 -12.79 7.41 1.60
N ARG A 76 -13.25 7.77 0.41
CA ARG A 76 -13.55 9.17 0.05
C ARG A 76 -14.63 9.80 0.92
N SER A 77 -15.67 9.05 1.27
CA SER A 77 -16.72 9.54 2.19
C SER A 77 -16.15 9.82 3.57
N PHE A 78 -15.36 8.91 4.13
CA PHE A 78 -14.68 9.14 5.41
C PHE A 78 -13.79 10.38 5.39
N ILE A 79 -13.02 10.57 4.32
CA ILE A 79 -12.14 11.74 4.15
C ILE A 79 -12.96 13.03 4.05
N ALA A 80 -14.01 13.06 3.24
CA ALA A 80 -14.87 14.23 3.06
C ALA A 80 -15.61 14.64 4.34
N GLU A 81 -15.96 13.67 5.19
CA GLU A 81 -16.62 13.86 6.48
C GLU A 81 -15.65 14.17 7.64
N GLY A 82 -14.32 14.20 7.37
CA GLY A 82 -13.31 14.43 8.40
C GLY A 82 -13.13 13.26 9.39
N ARG A 83 -13.56 12.06 9.02
CA ARG A 83 -13.54 10.84 9.83
C ARG A 83 -12.34 9.93 9.56
N LEU A 84 -11.16 10.53 9.38
CA LEU A 84 -9.92 9.80 9.06
C LEU A 84 -9.56 8.75 10.11
N ASN A 85 -9.74 9.06 11.40
CA ASN A 85 -9.43 8.12 12.48
C ASN A 85 -10.28 6.83 12.42
N GLU A 86 -11.54 6.94 11.99
CA GLU A 86 -12.40 5.78 11.81
C GLU A 86 -11.97 4.94 10.62
N LEU A 87 -11.57 5.60 9.52
CA LEU A 87 -11.01 4.94 8.34
C LEU A 87 -9.73 4.16 8.72
N TYR A 88 -8.80 4.79 9.44
CA TYR A 88 -7.56 4.14 9.90
C TYR A 88 -7.84 2.96 10.81
N SER A 89 -8.74 3.10 11.77
CA SER A 89 -9.12 2.03 12.70
C SER A 89 -9.69 0.83 11.95
N ARG A 90 -10.57 1.06 11.00
CA ARG A 90 -11.18 0.00 10.18
C ARG A 90 -10.15 -0.75 9.32
N ILE A 91 -9.24 0.01 8.69
CA ILE A 91 -8.18 -0.58 7.86
C ILE A 91 -7.23 -1.40 8.76
N LEU A 92 -6.86 -0.86 9.92
CA LEU A 92 -6.00 -1.55 10.89
C LEU A 92 -6.61 -2.87 11.36
N GLU A 93 -7.90 -2.88 11.69
CA GLU A 93 -8.60 -4.09 12.13
C GLU A 93 -8.52 -5.21 11.08
N LYS A 94 -8.84 -4.88 9.83
CA LYS A 94 -8.76 -5.84 8.72
C LYS A 94 -7.32 -6.31 8.46
N TYR A 95 -6.36 -5.37 8.48
CA TYR A 95 -4.95 -5.71 8.34
C TYR A 95 -4.49 -6.69 9.42
N LYS A 96 -4.80 -6.42 10.69
CA LYS A 96 -4.43 -7.28 11.83
C LYS A 96 -5.07 -8.66 11.75
N SER A 97 -6.30 -8.74 11.26
CA SER A 97 -6.95 -10.03 11.00
C SER A 97 -6.19 -10.85 9.95
N LEU A 98 -5.73 -10.24 8.87
CA LEU A 98 -4.90 -10.91 7.86
C LEU A 98 -3.50 -11.25 8.40
N GLU A 99 -2.82 -10.28 9.05
CA GLU A 99 -1.48 -10.42 9.60
C GLU A 99 -1.37 -11.61 10.57
N SER A 100 -2.43 -11.85 11.36
CA SER A 100 -2.44 -12.95 12.35
C SER A 100 -2.33 -14.34 11.71
N ARG A 101 -2.65 -14.49 10.44
CA ARG A 101 -2.65 -15.75 9.68
C ARG A 101 -1.44 -15.89 8.76
N CYS A 102 -0.63 -14.83 8.62
CA CYS A 102 0.50 -14.77 7.73
C CYS A 102 1.82 -14.73 8.48
N ASP A 103 2.88 -15.23 7.85
CA ASP A 103 4.25 -15.04 8.30
C ASP A 103 4.76 -13.65 7.92
N PHE A 104 4.28 -13.12 6.77
CA PHE A 104 4.60 -11.80 6.26
C PHE A 104 3.49 -11.23 5.37
N VAL A 105 3.26 -9.92 5.44
CA VAL A 105 2.26 -9.23 4.62
C VAL A 105 2.93 -8.16 3.74
N VAL A 106 2.70 -8.22 2.44
CA VAL A 106 3.06 -7.14 1.52
C VAL A 106 1.87 -6.20 1.38
N CYS A 107 2.05 -4.98 1.83
CA CYS A 107 1.04 -3.94 1.73
C CYS A 107 1.33 -3.01 0.54
N ALA A 108 0.37 -2.82 -0.34
CA ALA A 108 0.47 -1.88 -1.46
C ALA A 108 -0.36 -0.63 -1.19
N GLY A 109 0.32 0.50 -1.02
CA GLY A 109 -0.29 1.81 -0.82
C GLY A 109 -1.19 2.23 -1.97
N THR A 110 -2.02 3.22 -1.72
CA THR A 110 -3.00 3.74 -2.67
C THR A 110 -2.43 4.85 -3.56
N ASP A 111 -3.02 5.08 -4.73
CA ASP A 111 -2.63 6.11 -5.70
C ASP A 111 -3.83 6.96 -6.17
N ALA A 112 -4.99 6.85 -5.56
CA ALA A 112 -6.18 7.51 -6.11
C ALA A 112 -7.26 7.88 -5.07
N THR A 113 -6.90 7.94 -3.78
CA THR A 113 -7.84 8.45 -2.76
C THR A 113 -7.97 9.95 -2.82
N ALA A 114 -6.98 10.65 -3.41
CA ALA A 114 -6.73 12.03 -3.10
C ALA A 114 -7.13 13.03 -4.16
N VAL A 115 -7.35 14.23 -3.65
CA VAL A 115 -7.50 15.48 -4.40
C VAL A 115 -6.13 15.96 -4.92
N THR A 116 -5.02 15.62 -4.23
CA THR A 116 -3.65 15.98 -4.60
C THR A 116 -2.67 14.84 -4.31
N ASN A 117 -1.57 14.77 -5.08
CA ASN A 117 -0.51 13.76 -4.88
C ASN A 117 0.19 13.90 -3.50
N VAL A 118 0.24 15.10 -2.94
CA VAL A 118 0.85 15.38 -1.62
C VAL A 118 0.02 14.70 -0.53
N PHE A 119 -1.29 14.93 -0.51
CA PHE A 119 -2.19 14.29 0.45
C PHE A 119 -2.15 12.75 0.34
N GLU A 120 -2.05 12.23 -0.89
CA GLU A 120 -1.96 10.79 -1.12
C GLU A 120 -0.71 10.18 -0.47
N PHE A 121 0.43 10.85 -0.59
CA PHE A 121 1.67 10.37 0.00
C PHE A 121 1.65 10.46 1.53
N GLU A 122 1.15 11.57 2.10
CA GLU A 122 0.94 11.75 3.54
C GLU A 122 0.01 10.66 4.10
N PHE A 123 -1.12 10.40 3.44
CA PHE A 123 -2.02 9.31 3.82
C PHE A 123 -1.31 7.95 3.86
N ASN A 124 -0.44 7.66 2.90
CA ASN A 124 0.31 6.40 2.89
C ASN A 124 1.37 6.34 4.02
N ILE A 125 2.00 7.47 4.38
CA ILE A 125 2.92 7.53 5.53
C ILE A 125 2.15 7.25 6.83
N GLU A 126 1.09 7.99 7.09
CA GLU A 126 0.25 7.80 8.28
C GLU A 126 -0.29 6.37 8.37
N MET A 127 -0.74 5.81 7.25
CA MET A 127 -1.23 4.44 7.19
C MET A 127 -0.13 3.43 7.55
N ALA A 128 1.08 3.57 7.02
CA ALA A 128 2.20 2.69 7.37
C ALA A 128 2.54 2.78 8.87
N ASN A 129 2.49 3.99 9.45
CA ASN A 129 2.68 4.21 10.88
C ASN A 129 1.57 3.53 11.71
N HIS A 130 0.30 3.67 11.34
CA HIS A 130 -0.82 2.99 11.99
C HIS A 130 -0.72 1.47 11.92
N LEU A 131 -0.27 0.93 10.79
CA LEU A 131 -0.05 -0.52 10.63
C LEU A 131 1.19 -1.01 11.39
N GLY A 132 2.12 -0.13 11.75
CA GLY A 132 3.36 -0.46 12.46
C GLY A 132 4.37 -1.23 11.59
N ILE A 133 4.42 -0.93 10.29
CA ILE A 133 5.29 -1.60 9.32
C ILE A 133 6.16 -0.59 8.54
N PRO A 134 7.37 -1.00 8.12
CA PRO A 134 8.27 -0.12 7.37
C PRO A 134 7.66 0.35 6.05
N LEU A 135 7.84 1.65 5.76
CA LEU A 135 7.47 2.27 4.49
C LEU A 135 8.60 2.14 3.48
N VAL A 136 8.28 1.72 2.26
CA VAL A 136 9.18 1.69 1.11
C VAL A 136 8.61 2.55 -0.01
N PRO A 137 9.09 3.78 -0.17
CA PRO A 137 8.67 4.65 -1.25
C PRO A 137 9.33 4.25 -2.58
N VAL A 138 8.55 4.18 -3.63
CA VAL A 138 9.00 3.91 -5.00
C VAL A 138 9.01 5.21 -5.79
N VAL A 139 10.21 5.66 -6.13
CA VAL A 139 10.44 6.91 -6.88
C VAL A 139 10.50 6.62 -8.38
N LYS A 140 9.77 7.40 -9.17
CA LYS A 140 9.83 7.32 -10.63
C LYS A 140 11.17 7.84 -11.14
N GLY A 141 11.95 6.97 -11.80
CA GLY A 141 13.23 7.32 -12.41
C GLY A 141 13.17 7.59 -13.92
N ASP A 142 12.09 7.13 -14.58
CA ASP A 142 11.94 7.27 -16.03
C ASP A 142 11.87 8.73 -16.47
N GLY A 143 12.69 9.09 -17.48
CA GLY A 143 12.78 10.44 -18.01
C GLY A 143 13.44 11.47 -17.08
N ARG A 144 14.06 11.04 -15.96
CA ARG A 144 14.75 11.91 -14.99
C ARG A 144 16.24 11.67 -14.96
N ASN A 145 17.00 12.75 -14.76
CA ASN A 145 18.43 12.65 -14.48
C ASN A 145 18.70 12.34 -13.00
N ILE A 146 19.95 11.98 -12.68
CA ILE A 146 20.36 11.60 -11.31
C ILE A 146 20.13 12.73 -10.30
N ARG A 147 20.30 13.99 -10.71
CA ARG A 147 20.10 15.15 -9.81
C ARG A 147 18.63 15.29 -9.43
N ASP A 148 17.71 15.17 -10.39
CA ASP A 148 16.25 15.25 -10.16
C ASP A 148 15.78 14.12 -9.24
N ILE A 149 16.35 12.92 -9.39
CA ILE A 149 16.05 11.78 -8.51
C ILE A 149 16.56 12.04 -7.09
N ALA A 150 17.80 12.55 -6.96
CA ALA A 150 18.38 12.87 -5.65
C ALA A 150 17.59 13.97 -4.92
N GLU A 151 17.11 14.99 -5.63
CA GLU A 151 16.24 16.02 -5.06
C GLU A 151 14.89 15.44 -4.61
N ALA A 152 14.28 14.60 -5.43
CA ALA A 152 13.03 13.93 -5.07
C ALA A 152 13.20 13.07 -3.80
N ILE A 153 14.30 12.35 -3.64
CA ILE A 153 14.59 11.55 -2.44
C ILE A 153 14.71 12.45 -1.21
N LYS A 154 15.41 13.59 -1.30
CA LYS A 154 15.55 14.53 -0.17
C LYS A 154 14.20 15.11 0.27
N VAL A 155 13.33 15.44 -0.69
CA VAL A 155 11.98 15.92 -0.38
C VAL A 155 11.17 14.82 0.34
N LEU A 156 11.29 13.57 -0.10
CA LEU A 156 10.65 12.42 0.52
C LEU A 156 11.14 12.17 1.95
N GLU A 157 12.46 12.17 2.16
CA GLU A 157 13.06 12.02 3.49
C GLU A 157 12.50 13.06 4.46
N LYS A 158 12.41 14.31 4.02
CA LYS A 158 11.82 15.39 4.83
C LYS A 158 10.34 15.11 5.13
N SER A 159 9.53 14.76 4.14
CA SER A 159 8.11 14.45 4.36
C SER A 159 7.90 13.27 5.32
N ILE A 160 8.76 12.27 5.29
CA ILE A 160 8.69 11.10 6.19
C ILE A 160 9.10 11.49 7.63
N LEU A 161 10.07 12.39 7.79
CA LEU A 161 10.55 12.83 9.11
C LEU A 161 9.60 13.83 9.79
N ASP A 162 8.83 14.58 9.01
CA ASP A 162 7.89 15.59 9.50
C ASP A 162 6.53 14.98 9.92
N ASN A 163 6.27 13.71 9.60
CA ASN A 163 5.07 12.93 9.96
C ASN A 163 5.41 11.75 10.89
#